data_68d76bcc79c8a7b383b3e214e3d30bff
#
_entry.id   68d76bcc79c8a7b383b3e214e3d30bff
#
_cell.length_a   1.000
_cell.length_b   1.000
_cell.length_c   1.000
_cell.angle_alpha   90.00
_cell.angle_beta   90.00
_cell.angle_gamma   90.00
#
_symmetry.space_group_name_H-M   'P 1'
#
loop_
_entity.id
_entity.type
_entity.pdbx_description
1 polymer ?
#
loop_
_entity_poly.entity_id
_entity_poly.type
_entity_poly.pdbx_seq_one_letter_code
_entity_poly.pdbx_strand_id
1 'polypeptide(L)'
;MDLETLREERKKWLTWKNIVPYQEAIKNLPSHDEVKVTLADTVQIDITNLSEDEALQIKETALLMKPWRKGPFGINELFIDSEWQSQIKYNLLEPHFNLKDKIVGDIGCNNGYYLFRMLTHKPKKLIGFDPSAIYYSQFQFLNHYIKSDIVYELLGVEHVEFYEHKFDTLFCLGVLYHRSDPVAMLKSLFKGLNKGGELILDTFMIDGDEEMCLTPRERYSKIPNIYFVPTVSALINWCHRAGFENVELLETMVTEANEQRKTEWIDTQSLEDYLDPNDKTKTVEGYPAPKRVYIKAIKSL
;
A
#
# COMPACT_ATOMS: atom_id res chain seq x y z
N MET A 1 12.32 -21.42 -3.72
CA MET A 1 12.07 -20.88 -2.35
C MET A 1 10.86 -21.61 -1.79
N ASP A 2 10.95 -22.09 -0.58
CA ASP A 2 9.81 -22.76 0.09
C ASP A 2 8.97 -21.70 0.83
N LEU A 3 7.85 -21.33 0.22
CA LEU A 3 6.95 -20.32 0.79
C LEU A 3 6.15 -20.85 1.99
N GLU A 4 5.90 -22.16 2.08
CA GLU A 4 5.18 -22.74 3.20
C GLU A 4 5.97 -22.62 4.50
N THR A 5 7.25 -23.02 4.47
CA THR A 5 8.15 -22.81 5.61
C THR A 5 8.26 -21.34 5.99
N LEU A 6 8.35 -20.45 5.01
CA LEU A 6 8.44 -19.01 5.26
C LEU A 6 7.15 -18.45 5.90
N ARG A 7 5.97 -18.89 5.45
CA ARG A 7 4.69 -18.51 6.06
C ARG A 7 4.63 -18.92 7.53
N GLU A 8 5.06 -20.14 7.86
CA GLU A 8 5.09 -20.60 9.24
C GLU A 8 6.07 -19.78 10.11
N GLU A 9 7.22 -19.41 9.56
CA GLU A 9 8.15 -18.50 10.25
C GLU A 9 7.53 -17.11 10.47
N ARG A 10 6.86 -16.55 9.46
CA ARG A 10 6.24 -15.23 9.52
C ARG A 10 5.03 -15.19 10.46
N LYS A 11 4.26 -16.26 10.58
CA LYS A 11 3.18 -16.38 11.58
C LYS A 11 3.67 -16.15 13.00
N LYS A 12 4.93 -16.48 13.32
CA LYS A 12 5.54 -16.21 14.64
C LYS A 12 5.61 -14.71 14.95
N TRP A 13 5.59 -13.82 13.95
CA TRP A 13 5.58 -12.39 14.18
C TRP A 13 4.31 -11.91 14.91
N LEU A 14 3.22 -12.66 14.77
CA LEU A 14 1.97 -12.36 15.46
C LEU A 14 2.05 -12.65 16.98
N THR A 15 3.09 -13.35 17.42
CA THR A 15 3.38 -13.62 18.83
C THR A 15 4.42 -12.67 19.44
N TRP A 16 4.90 -11.66 18.70
CA TRP A 16 5.82 -10.67 19.23
C TRP A 16 5.13 -9.81 20.30
N LYS A 17 5.89 -9.45 21.34
CA LYS A 17 5.38 -8.72 22.51
C LYS A 17 4.57 -7.46 22.16
N ASN A 18 4.97 -6.74 21.11
CA ASN A 18 4.30 -5.53 20.63
C ASN A 18 3.10 -5.82 19.72
N ILE A 19 2.89 -7.05 19.26
CA ILE A 19 1.79 -7.47 18.36
C ILE A 19 0.69 -8.23 19.12
N VAL A 20 1.06 -8.99 20.15
CA VAL A 20 0.10 -9.75 20.97
C VAL A 20 -1.09 -8.91 21.43
N PRO A 21 -0.93 -7.66 21.94
CA PRO A 21 -2.08 -6.85 22.33
C PRO A 21 -3.08 -6.59 21.19
N TYR A 22 -2.61 -6.44 19.94
CA TYR A 22 -3.48 -6.25 18.77
C TYR A 22 -4.28 -7.51 18.49
N GLN A 23 -3.62 -8.68 18.52
CA GLN A 23 -4.24 -9.97 18.26
C GLN A 23 -5.30 -10.31 19.33
N GLU A 24 -5.03 -10.00 20.60
CA GLU A 24 -5.97 -10.16 21.69
C GLU A 24 -7.17 -9.22 21.56
N ALA A 25 -6.94 -7.95 21.22
CA ALA A 25 -8.01 -6.99 21.00
C ALA A 25 -8.93 -7.43 19.84
N ILE A 26 -8.36 -7.86 18.71
CA ILE A 26 -9.13 -8.37 17.56
C ILE A 26 -9.96 -9.59 17.93
N LYS A 27 -9.36 -10.54 18.66
CA LYS A 27 -10.05 -11.78 19.09
C LYS A 27 -11.28 -11.50 19.97
N ASN A 28 -11.24 -10.42 20.73
CA ASN A 28 -12.29 -10.01 21.66
C ASN A 28 -13.32 -9.04 21.04
N LEU A 29 -13.17 -8.68 19.76
CA LEU A 29 -14.14 -7.79 19.08
C LEU A 29 -15.54 -8.41 19.08
N PRO A 30 -16.59 -7.58 19.24
CA PRO A 30 -17.96 -8.06 19.12
C PRO A 30 -18.23 -8.56 17.69
N SER A 31 -18.99 -9.64 17.60
CA SER A 31 -19.36 -10.26 16.32
C SER A 31 -20.80 -9.86 15.98
N HIS A 32 -21.01 -9.43 14.74
CA HIS A 32 -22.33 -9.02 14.24
C HIS A 32 -22.65 -9.73 12.92
N ASP A 33 -23.91 -10.12 12.76
CA ASP A 33 -24.40 -10.78 11.54
C ASP A 33 -24.90 -9.76 10.51
N GLU A 34 -25.45 -8.63 10.98
CA GLU A 34 -25.97 -7.56 10.12
C GLU A 34 -24.97 -6.43 10.00
N VAL A 35 -24.08 -6.54 9.00
CA VAL A 35 -23.07 -5.54 8.67
C VAL A 35 -23.22 -5.14 7.22
N LYS A 36 -23.37 -3.85 6.98
CA LYS A 36 -23.34 -3.26 5.63
C LYS A 36 -21.97 -2.67 5.36
N VAL A 37 -21.36 -3.06 4.25
CA VAL A 37 -20.06 -2.52 3.83
C VAL A 37 -20.21 -1.70 2.56
N THR A 38 -19.67 -0.48 2.57
CA THR A 38 -19.61 0.42 1.41
C THR A 38 -18.15 0.67 1.07
N LEU A 39 -17.72 0.21 -0.12
CA LEU A 39 -16.34 0.29 -0.59
C LEU A 39 -16.19 1.48 -1.55
N ALA A 40 -16.19 2.68 -1.00
CA ALA A 40 -16.03 3.94 -1.72
C ALA A 40 -14.75 4.66 -1.26
N ASP A 41 -14.65 5.98 -1.43
CA ASP A 41 -13.50 6.77 -0.96
C ASP A 41 -13.21 6.54 0.52
N THR A 42 -14.25 6.46 1.35
CA THR A 42 -14.16 5.85 2.67
C THR A 42 -14.58 4.38 2.58
N VAL A 43 -13.76 3.47 3.08
CA VAL A 43 -14.18 2.10 3.33
C VAL A 43 -15.03 2.11 4.60
N GLN A 44 -16.36 2.11 4.43
CA GLN A 44 -17.34 2.28 5.49
C GLN A 44 -17.96 0.94 5.89
N ILE A 45 -18.03 0.71 7.19
CA ILE A 45 -18.63 -0.46 7.84
C ILE A 45 -19.76 0.05 8.73
N ASP A 46 -21.00 -0.31 8.43
CA ASP A 46 -22.19 0.06 9.22
C ASP A 46 -22.73 -1.21 9.90
N ILE A 47 -22.63 -1.25 11.22
CA ILE A 47 -23.04 -2.37 12.07
C ILE A 47 -24.42 -2.03 12.65
N THR A 48 -25.41 -2.89 12.39
CA THR A 48 -26.77 -2.72 12.93
C THR A 48 -26.80 -3.06 14.42
N ASN A 49 -27.49 -2.26 15.21
CA ASN A 49 -27.68 -2.44 16.66
C ASN A 49 -26.35 -2.52 17.46
N LEU A 50 -25.35 -1.74 17.06
CA LEU A 50 -24.11 -1.60 17.82
C LEU A 50 -24.39 -0.86 19.14
N SER A 51 -24.04 -1.49 20.27
CA SER A 51 -24.17 -0.84 21.58
C SER A 51 -23.04 0.18 21.82
N GLU A 52 -23.25 1.09 22.78
CA GLU A 52 -22.24 2.08 23.16
C GLU A 52 -20.94 1.43 23.67
N ASP A 53 -21.04 0.36 24.45
CA ASP A 53 -19.88 -0.39 24.98
C ASP A 53 -19.09 -1.05 23.84
N GLU A 54 -19.78 -1.66 22.88
CA GLU A 54 -19.13 -2.25 21.69
C GLU A 54 -18.50 -1.19 20.81
N ALA A 55 -19.16 -0.06 20.58
CA ALA A 55 -18.60 1.07 19.84
C ALA A 55 -17.34 1.61 20.50
N LEU A 56 -17.33 1.72 21.83
CA LEU A 56 -16.15 2.11 22.60
C LEU A 56 -15.02 1.10 22.44
N GLN A 57 -15.29 -0.20 22.56
CA GLN A 57 -14.31 -1.26 22.39
C GLN A 57 -13.67 -1.24 20.99
N ILE A 58 -14.48 -1.05 19.94
CA ILE A 58 -14.01 -0.92 18.56
C ILE A 58 -13.08 0.30 18.43
N LYS A 59 -13.48 1.44 18.99
CA LYS A 59 -12.67 2.67 18.99
C LYS A 59 -11.33 2.49 19.72
N GLU A 60 -11.35 1.88 20.90
CA GLU A 60 -10.14 1.60 21.68
C GLU A 60 -9.19 0.66 20.94
N THR A 61 -9.74 -0.38 20.27
CA THR A 61 -8.98 -1.29 19.42
C THR A 61 -8.34 -0.55 18.24
N ALA A 62 -9.06 0.34 17.58
CA ALA A 62 -8.51 1.14 16.49
C ALA A 62 -7.41 2.10 16.97
N LEU A 63 -7.59 2.73 18.14
CA LEU A 63 -6.58 3.62 18.75
C LEU A 63 -5.32 2.87 19.15
N LEU A 64 -5.45 1.66 19.68
CA LEU A 64 -4.32 0.79 20.05
C LEU A 64 -3.42 0.50 18.84
N MET A 65 -3.97 0.43 17.63
CA MET A 65 -3.27 0.06 16.39
C MET A 65 -2.63 1.25 15.65
N LYS A 66 -2.64 2.46 16.21
CA LYS A 66 -1.95 3.61 15.58
C LYS A 66 -0.46 3.31 15.35
N PRO A 67 0.14 3.88 14.27
CA PRO A 67 -0.39 4.86 13.33
C PRO A 67 -1.18 4.23 12.16
N TRP A 68 -2.26 4.89 11.74
CA TRP A 68 -3.03 4.54 10.55
C TRP A 68 -2.49 5.28 9.33
N ARG A 69 -1.77 4.57 8.47
CA ARG A 69 -1.11 5.18 7.31
C ARG A 69 -2.02 5.38 6.12
N LYS A 70 -2.70 4.31 5.66
CA LYS A 70 -3.63 4.35 4.51
C LYS A 70 -5.09 4.39 5.00
N GLY A 71 -5.97 5.01 4.23
CA GLY A 71 -7.39 5.16 4.50
C GLY A 71 -8.05 6.23 3.62
N PRO A 72 -9.21 6.77 3.98
CA PRO A 72 -9.86 6.67 5.29
C PRO A 72 -10.75 5.43 5.49
N PHE A 73 -11.08 5.13 6.74
CA PHE A 73 -12.03 4.09 7.12
C PHE A 73 -13.11 4.64 8.04
N GLY A 74 -14.32 4.07 7.96
CA GLY A 74 -15.41 4.35 8.86
C GLY A 74 -15.99 3.08 9.48
N ILE A 75 -16.34 3.12 10.78
CA ILE A 75 -17.09 2.07 11.45
C ILE A 75 -18.21 2.76 12.24
N ASN A 76 -19.43 2.70 11.75
CA ASN A 76 -20.53 3.55 12.21
C ASN A 76 -20.08 5.03 12.29
N GLU A 77 -20.16 5.66 13.46
CA GLU A 77 -19.72 7.06 13.68
C GLU A 77 -18.19 7.21 13.86
N LEU A 78 -17.47 6.13 14.03
CA LEU A 78 -16.02 6.16 14.15
C LEU A 78 -15.39 6.44 12.77
N PHE A 79 -14.69 7.59 12.64
CA PHE A 79 -13.94 7.92 11.43
C PHE A 79 -12.44 7.89 11.69
N ILE A 80 -11.75 7.00 10.97
CA ILE A 80 -10.29 6.86 11.01
C ILE A 80 -9.72 7.69 9.86
N ASP A 81 -9.44 8.97 10.15
CA ASP A 81 -8.82 9.91 9.22
C ASP A 81 -7.31 9.64 9.12
N SER A 82 -6.95 8.69 8.28
CA SER A 82 -5.58 8.22 8.13
C SER A 82 -4.63 9.30 7.60
N GLU A 83 -3.31 9.09 7.76
CA GLU A 83 -2.28 10.01 7.25
C GLU A 83 -2.45 10.30 5.75
N TRP A 84 -2.64 9.23 4.96
CA TRP A 84 -2.84 9.31 3.52
C TRP A 84 -4.31 9.25 3.17
N GLN A 85 -4.77 10.23 2.38
CA GLN A 85 -6.04 10.20 1.69
C GLN A 85 -5.88 9.31 0.44
N SER A 86 -5.87 8.00 0.68
CA SER A 86 -5.48 6.99 -0.30
C SER A 86 -6.45 6.91 -1.49
N GLN A 87 -7.69 7.42 -1.34
CA GLN A 87 -8.65 7.54 -2.42
C GLN A 87 -8.14 8.45 -3.56
N ILE A 88 -7.33 9.47 -3.26
CA ILE A 88 -6.77 10.39 -4.27
C ILE A 88 -5.96 9.58 -5.28
N LYS A 89 -5.03 8.76 -4.80
CA LYS A 89 -4.23 7.87 -5.65
C LYS A 89 -5.08 6.79 -6.32
N TYR A 90 -6.00 6.16 -5.58
CA TYR A 90 -6.84 5.11 -6.12
C TYR A 90 -7.69 5.61 -7.29
N ASN A 91 -8.36 6.75 -7.10
CA ASN A 91 -9.24 7.33 -8.11
C ASN A 91 -8.48 7.81 -9.36
N LEU A 92 -7.21 8.26 -9.18
CA LEU A 92 -6.32 8.57 -10.29
C LEU A 92 -6.00 7.32 -11.12
N LEU A 93 -5.77 6.18 -10.48
CA LEU A 93 -5.37 4.94 -11.14
C LEU A 93 -6.54 4.11 -11.66
N GLU A 94 -7.73 4.22 -11.07
CA GLU A 94 -8.90 3.39 -11.37
C GLU A 94 -9.28 3.36 -12.87
N PRO A 95 -9.23 4.47 -13.63
CA PRO A 95 -9.51 4.46 -15.07
C PRO A 95 -8.52 3.64 -15.91
N HIS A 96 -7.35 3.29 -15.36
CA HIS A 96 -6.26 2.65 -16.10
C HIS A 96 -6.20 1.13 -15.93
N PHE A 97 -7.11 0.52 -15.16
CA PHE A 97 -7.13 -0.93 -14.98
C PHE A 97 -8.55 -1.53 -15.04
N ASN A 98 -8.61 -2.80 -15.37
CA ASN A 98 -9.83 -3.62 -15.26
C ASN A 98 -9.45 -4.92 -14.55
N LEU A 99 -10.03 -5.17 -13.37
CA LEU A 99 -9.68 -6.31 -12.52
C LEU A 99 -10.70 -7.45 -12.58
N LYS A 100 -11.79 -7.28 -13.33
CA LYS A 100 -12.84 -8.30 -13.41
C LYS A 100 -12.28 -9.65 -13.84
N ASP A 101 -12.56 -10.68 -13.06
CA ASP A 101 -12.17 -12.08 -13.27
C ASP A 101 -10.64 -12.33 -13.29
N LYS A 102 -9.81 -11.34 -12.88
CA LYS A 102 -8.35 -11.42 -12.85
C LYS A 102 -7.81 -11.92 -11.51
N ILE A 103 -6.62 -12.48 -11.55
CA ILE A 103 -5.77 -12.73 -10.36
C ILE A 103 -4.92 -11.48 -10.14
N VAL A 104 -5.14 -10.82 -9.02
CA VAL A 104 -4.57 -9.51 -8.70
C VAL A 104 -3.70 -9.58 -7.46
N GLY A 105 -2.51 -8.97 -7.53
CA GLY A 105 -1.62 -8.80 -6.38
C GLY A 105 -1.38 -7.33 -6.05
N ASP A 106 -1.40 -6.97 -4.76
CA ASP A 106 -1.01 -5.65 -4.27
C ASP A 106 0.24 -5.77 -3.40
N ILE A 107 1.36 -5.20 -3.86
CA ILE A 107 2.67 -5.29 -3.23
C ILE A 107 2.90 -4.05 -2.36
N GLY A 108 3.13 -4.24 -1.05
CA GLY A 108 3.12 -3.18 -0.06
C GLY A 108 1.69 -2.73 0.26
N CYS A 109 0.79 -3.73 0.40
CA CYS A 109 -0.64 -3.48 0.57
C CYS A 109 -0.99 -2.73 1.87
N ASN A 110 -0.05 -2.67 2.84
CA ASN A 110 -0.26 -2.00 4.13
C ASN A 110 -1.49 -2.60 4.85
N ASN A 111 -2.41 -1.78 5.35
CA ASN A 111 -3.64 -2.22 6.03
C ASN A 111 -4.78 -2.68 5.09
N GLY A 112 -4.50 -2.81 3.79
CA GLY A 112 -5.45 -3.35 2.82
C GLY A 112 -6.43 -2.34 2.23
N TYR A 113 -6.26 -1.02 2.42
CA TYR A 113 -7.19 -0.03 1.88
C TYR A 113 -7.46 -0.23 0.37
N TYR A 114 -6.41 -0.36 -0.45
CA TYR A 114 -6.58 -0.58 -1.88
C TYR A 114 -7.21 -1.94 -2.19
N LEU A 115 -6.85 -2.98 -1.44
CA LEU A 115 -7.45 -4.31 -1.59
C LEU A 115 -8.96 -4.27 -1.38
N PHE A 116 -9.44 -3.60 -0.32
CA PHE A 116 -10.88 -3.45 -0.09
C PHE A 116 -11.56 -2.66 -1.23
N ARG A 117 -10.94 -1.59 -1.72
CA ARG A 117 -11.46 -0.84 -2.87
C ARG A 117 -11.56 -1.70 -4.13
N MET A 118 -10.56 -2.56 -4.39
CA MET A 118 -10.49 -3.44 -5.57
C MET A 118 -11.58 -4.52 -5.58
N LEU A 119 -12.20 -4.89 -4.45
CA LEU A 119 -13.30 -5.85 -4.39
C LEU A 119 -14.51 -5.43 -5.27
N THR A 120 -14.73 -4.13 -5.45
CA THR A 120 -15.81 -3.59 -6.31
C THR A 120 -15.66 -4.02 -7.77
N HIS A 121 -14.44 -4.30 -8.22
CA HIS A 121 -14.14 -4.77 -9.58
C HIS A 121 -14.33 -6.28 -9.79
N LYS A 122 -14.70 -7.04 -8.73
CA LYS A 122 -14.93 -8.48 -8.77
C LYS A 122 -13.75 -9.27 -9.36
N PRO A 123 -12.53 -9.13 -8.78
CA PRO A 123 -11.39 -9.95 -9.19
C PRO A 123 -11.67 -11.43 -8.88
N LYS A 124 -11.04 -12.34 -9.64
CA LYS A 124 -11.10 -13.79 -9.37
C LYS A 124 -10.38 -14.17 -8.08
N LYS A 125 -9.24 -13.52 -7.81
CA LYS A 125 -8.47 -13.62 -6.57
C LYS A 125 -7.82 -12.27 -6.29
N LEU A 126 -7.70 -11.92 -5.03
CA LEU A 126 -7.06 -10.71 -4.57
C LEU A 126 -6.09 -11.05 -3.44
N ILE A 127 -4.81 -10.80 -3.67
CA ILE A 127 -3.72 -11.16 -2.77
C ILE A 127 -2.91 -9.92 -2.41
N GLY A 128 -2.80 -9.62 -1.13
CA GLY A 128 -1.96 -8.54 -0.61
C GLY A 128 -0.64 -9.08 -0.06
N PHE A 129 0.45 -8.37 -0.31
CA PHE A 129 1.79 -8.69 0.19
C PHE A 129 2.32 -7.53 1.03
N ASP A 130 2.53 -7.74 2.32
CA ASP A 130 3.20 -6.75 3.17
C ASP A 130 3.89 -7.44 4.36
N PRO A 131 5.21 -7.29 4.55
CA PRO A 131 5.95 -7.95 5.63
C PRO A 131 5.83 -7.18 6.97
N SER A 132 4.63 -6.71 7.32
CA SER A 132 4.37 -5.96 8.56
C SER A 132 3.24 -6.60 9.37
N ALA A 133 3.58 -7.12 10.54
CA ALA A 133 2.57 -7.68 11.47
C ALA A 133 1.61 -6.60 12.01
N ILE A 134 2.02 -5.34 12.07
CA ILE A 134 1.16 -4.21 12.47
C ILE A 134 0.08 -3.98 11.43
N TYR A 135 0.45 -3.84 10.16
CA TYR A 135 -0.52 -3.60 9.08
C TYR A 135 -1.40 -4.82 8.83
N TYR A 136 -0.87 -6.02 8.99
CA TYR A 136 -1.66 -7.24 8.99
C TYR A 136 -2.73 -7.22 10.09
N SER A 137 -2.39 -6.76 11.31
CA SER A 137 -3.36 -6.64 12.40
C SER A 137 -4.44 -5.60 12.09
N GLN A 138 -4.08 -4.45 11.51
CA GLN A 138 -5.06 -3.45 11.05
C GLN A 138 -5.98 -4.04 9.96
N PHE A 139 -5.43 -4.80 9.02
CA PHE A 139 -6.23 -5.52 8.02
C PHE A 139 -7.19 -6.51 8.68
N GLN A 140 -6.71 -7.33 9.61
CA GLN A 140 -7.55 -8.29 10.34
C GLN A 140 -8.69 -7.60 11.11
N PHE A 141 -8.40 -6.46 11.77
CA PHE A 141 -9.39 -5.65 12.47
C PHE A 141 -10.53 -5.22 11.53
N LEU A 142 -10.20 -4.68 10.37
CA LEU A 142 -11.20 -4.26 9.38
C LEU A 142 -11.92 -5.47 8.77
N ASN A 143 -11.17 -6.51 8.40
CA ASN A 143 -11.72 -7.70 7.75
C ASN A 143 -12.56 -8.57 8.69
N HIS A 144 -12.47 -8.38 10.02
CA HIS A 144 -13.36 -8.98 10.99
C HIS A 144 -14.85 -8.68 10.67
N TYR A 145 -15.11 -7.46 10.23
CA TYR A 145 -16.46 -7.00 9.86
C TYR A 145 -16.74 -7.11 8.36
N ILE A 146 -15.74 -6.83 7.50
CA ILE A 146 -15.90 -6.89 6.04
C ILE A 146 -16.07 -8.32 5.55
N LYS A 147 -15.43 -9.29 6.22
CA LYS A 147 -15.50 -10.74 5.92
C LYS A 147 -15.16 -11.05 4.46
N SER A 148 -14.17 -10.34 3.89
CA SER A 148 -13.71 -10.58 2.52
C SER A 148 -12.85 -11.85 2.43
N ASP A 149 -12.75 -12.39 1.20
CA ASP A 149 -11.90 -13.53 0.84
C ASP A 149 -10.47 -13.11 0.39
N ILE A 150 -10.08 -11.87 0.67
CA ILE A 150 -8.73 -11.36 0.40
C ILE A 150 -7.70 -12.22 1.13
N VAL A 151 -6.70 -12.69 0.39
CA VAL A 151 -5.55 -13.37 0.97
C VAL A 151 -4.49 -12.32 1.31
N TYR A 152 -4.14 -12.20 2.58
CA TYR A 152 -3.07 -11.32 3.02
C TYR A 152 -1.83 -12.13 3.41
N GLU A 153 -0.73 -11.89 2.73
CA GLU A 153 0.55 -12.57 2.95
C GLU A 153 1.53 -11.67 3.68
N LEU A 154 2.11 -12.17 4.77
CA LEU A 154 3.23 -11.51 5.45
C LEU A 154 4.54 -11.67 4.65
N LEU A 155 4.48 -11.47 3.35
CA LEU A 155 5.56 -11.65 2.39
C LEU A 155 5.93 -10.32 1.73
N GLY A 156 7.18 -10.19 1.31
CA GLY A 156 7.66 -9.02 0.56
C GLY A 156 7.68 -9.27 -0.95
N VAL A 157 8.03 -8.23 -1.70
CA VAL A 157 8.13 -8.27 -3.17
C VAL A 157 9.07 -9.34 -3.70
N GLU A 158 10.12 -9.69 -2.96
CA GLU A 158 11.09 -10.73 -3.28
C GLU A 158 10.50 -12.14 -3.37
N HIS A 159 9.27 -12.33 -2.87
CA HIS A 159 8.58 -13.61 -2.86
C HIS A 159 7.59 -13.77 -4.03
N VAL A 160 7.24 -12.67 -4.71
CA VAL A 160 6.21 -12.64 -5.74
C VAL A 160 6.52 -13.56 -6.92
N GLU A 161 7.79 -13.62 -7.35
CA GLU A 161 8.20 -14.52 -8.44
C GLU A 161 8.05 -16.01 -8.13
N PHE A 162 8.01 -16.38 -6.83
CA PHE A 162 7.89 -17.76 -6.34
C PHE A 162 6.49 -18.13 -5.89
N TYR A 163 5.53 -17.17 -5.98
CA TYR A 163 4.17 -17.39 -5.53
C TYR A 163 3.47 -18.47 -6.38
N GLU A 164 2.52 -19.20 -5.78
CA GLU A 164 1.85 -20.34 -6.41
C GLU A 164 1.06 -19.96 -7.66
N HIS A 165 0.66 -18.71 -7.76
CA HIS A 165 -0.04 -18.16 -8.90
C HIS A 165 0.81 -17.10 -9.60
N LYS A 166 0.67 -16.98 -10.91
CA LYS A 166 1.06 -15.78 -11.63
C LYS A 166 -0.12 -14.83 -11.66
N PHE A 167 0.17 -13.54 -11.75
CA PHE A 167 -0.80 -12.47 -11.65
C PHE A 167 -1.15 -11.91 -13.03
N ASP A 168 -2.40 -11.54 -13.22
CA ASP A 168 -2.84 -10.79 -14.41
C ASP A 168 -2.60 -9.30 -14.25
N THR A 169 -2.71 -8.81 -13.00
CA THR A 169 -2.37 -7.43 -12.63
C THR A 169 -1.61 -7.43 -11.30
N LEU A 170 -0.49 -6.73 -11.27
CA LEU A 170 0.25 -6.41 -10.05
C LEU A 170 0.20 -4.90 -9.80
N PHE A 171 -0.13 -4.54 -8.58
CA PHE A 171 0.06 -3.18 -8.07
C PHE A 171 1.32 -3.15 -7.21
N CYS A 172 2.10 -2.08 -7.36
CA CYS A 172 3.29 -1.84 -6.56
C CYS A 172 3.39 -0.35 -6.27
N LEU A 173 2.66 0.07 -5.23
CA LEU A 173 2.39 1.48 -4.94
C LEU A 173 3.16 1.92 -3.69
N GLY A 174 4.19 2.75 -3.90
CA GLY A 174 5.00 3.31 -2.83
C GLY A 174 6.05 2.36 -2.25
N VAL A 175 6.62 1.46 -3.07
CA VAL A 175 7.56 0.43 -2.60
C VAL A 175 8.92 0.50 -3.28
N LEU A 176 8.98 0.85 -4.57
CA LEU A 176 10.21 0.75 -5.38
C LEU A 176 11.37 1.59 -4.79
N TYR A 177 11.09 2.79 -4.33
CA TYR A 177 12.10 3.68 -3.75
C TYR A 177 12.74 3.15 -2.45
N HIS A 178 12.10 2.19 -1.78
CA HIS A 178 12.65 1.50 -0.60
C HIS A 178 13.60 0.34 -0.95
N ARG A 179 13.87 0.10 -2.23
CA ARG A 179 14.70 -1.03 -2.66
C ARG A 179 16.06 -0.57 -3.13
N SER A 180 17.11 -1.20 -2.58
CA SER A 180 18.49 -0.95 -2.95
C SER A 180 18.87 -1.51 -4.33
N ASP A 181 18.04 -2.39 -4.90
CA ASP A 181 18.14 -2.89 -6.27
C ASP A 181 16.77 -2.81 -6.96
N PRO A 182 16.42 -1.65 -7.53
CA PRO A 182 15.13 -1.44 -8.17
C PRO A 182 14.93 -2.30 -9.42
N VAL A 183 15.99 -2.57 -10.19
CA VAL A 183 15.89 -3.41 -11.40
C VAL A 183 15.65 -4.87 -11.04
N ALA A 184 16.30 -5.39 -10.00
CA ALA A 184 16.04 -6.76 -9.53
C ALA A 184 14.60 -6.89 -9.01
N MET A 185 14.10 -5.88 -8.28
CA MET A 185 12.70 -5.85 -7.86
C MET A 185 11.74 -5.88 -9.05
N LEU A 186 11.94 -5.04 -10.06
CA LEU A 186 11.11 -5.01 -11.26
C LEU A 186 11.17 -6.37 -12.02
N LYS A 187 12.33 -7.03 -12.04
CA LYS A 187 12.45 -8.39 -12.59
C LYS A 187 11.64 -9.43 -11.81
N SER A 188 11.59 -9.33 -10.49
CA SER A 188 10.77 -10.22 -9.65
C SER A 188 9.29 -10.02 -9.96
N LEU A 189 8.82 -8.76 -10.07
CA LEU A 189 7.45 -8.43 -10.48
C LEU A 189 7.15 -8.96 -11.89
N PHE A 190 8.05 -8.74 -12.85
CA PHE A 190 7.91 -9.25 -14.23
C PHE A 190 7.75 -10.78 -14.27
N LYS A 191 8.57 -11.51 -13.49
CA LYS A 191 8.45 -12.98 -13.38
C LYS A 191 7.17 -13.42 -12.69
N GLY A 192 6.62 -12.61 -11.78
CA GLY A 192 5.35 -12.85 -11.10
C GLY A 192 4.13 -12.72 -12.00
N LEU A 193 4.23 -11.96 -13.11
CA LEU A 193 3.14 -11.74 -14.05
C LEU A 193 2.94 -12.89 -15.04
N ASN A 194 1.66 -13.10 -15.43
CA ASN A 194 1.28 -13.85 -16.62
C ASN A 194 1.77 -13.15 -17.89
N LYS A 195 1.86 -13.86 -19.02
CA LYS A 195 2.01 -13.23 -20.34
C LYS A 195 0.79 -12.35 -20.62
N GLY A 196 1.02 -11.14 -21.11
CA GLY A 196 -0.02 -10.11 -21.28
C GLY A 196 -0.46 -9.45 -19.95
N GLY A 197 0.14 -9.83 -18.84
CA GLY A 197 -0.13 -9.22 -17.53
C GLY A 197 0.45 -7.82 -17.41
N GLU A 198 -0.12 -7.04 -16.50
CA GLU A 198 0.20 -5.61 -16.31
C GLU A 198 0.71 -5.30 -14.90
N LEU A 199 1.64 -4.37 -14.82
CA LEU A 199 2.14 -3.77 -13.59
C LEU A 199 1.66 -2.32 -13.53
N ILE A 200 0.96 -1.95 -12.46
CA ILE A 200 0.67 -0.56 -12.09
C ILE A 200 1.63 -0.18 -10.95
N LEU A 201 2.46 0.81 -11.18
CA LEU A 201 3.52 1.17 -10.24
C LEU A 201 3.56 2.66 -9.98
N ASP A 202 3.80 3.04 -8.73
CA ASP A 202 4.26 4.39 -8.41
C ASP A 202 5.58 4.39 -7.64
N THR A 203 6.33 5.46 -7.83
CA THR A 203 7.55 5.73 -7.06
C THR A 203 7.78 7.24 -6.95
N PHE A 204 8.65 7.66 -6.03
CA PHE A 204 9.16 9.03 -6.05
C PHE A 204 9.93 9.28 -7.34
N MET A 205 9.90 10.55 -7.79
CA MET A 205 10.62 11.01 -8.97
C MET A 205 11.24 12.38 -8.78
N ILE A 206 12.22 12.72 -9.62
CA ILE A 206 12.71 14.06 -9.84
C ILE A 206 12.37 14.52 -11.27
N ASP A 207 12.20 15.82 -11.47
CA ASP A 207 12.03 16.41 -12.79
C ASP A 207 13.33 16.31 -13.59
N GLY A 208 13.20 16.16 -14.90
CA GLY A 208 14.29 16.10 -15.88
C GLY A 208 13.94 15.18 -17.04
N ASP A 209 14.51 15.50 -18.21
CA ASP A 209 14.30 14.74 -19.45
C ASP A 209 15.37 13.64 -19.63
N GLU A 210 16.49 13.75 -18.92
CA GLU A 210 17.60 12.82 -19.01
C GLU A 210 17.38 11.58 -18.16
N GLU A 211 18.05 10.49 -18.49
CA GLU A 211 18.03 9.22 -17.77
C GLU A 211 18.86 9.30 -16.48
N MET A 212 18.40 10.07 -15.49
CA MET A 212 19.11 10.33 -14.24
C MET A 212 18.35 9.82 -13.01
N CYS A 213 19.11 9.68 -11.93
CA CYS A 213 18.56 9.26 -10.65
C CYS A 213 19.24 10.02 -9.50
N LEU A 214 18.44 10.64 -8.63
CA LEU A 214 18.91 11.17 -7.36
C LEU A 214 19.15 10.01 -6.40
N THR A 215 20.34 9.97 -5.80
CA THR A 215 20.69 9.04 -4.74
C THR A 215 20.90 9.81 -3.44
N PRO A 216 19.92 9.85 -2.54
CA PRO A 216 20.05 10.57 -1.26
C PRO A 216 21.20 10.01 -0.43
N ARG A 217 21.96 10.88 0.23
CA ARG A 217 23.12 10.46 1.02
C ARG A 217 22.74 9.62 2.23
N GLU A 218 21.71 10.04 2.97
CA GLU A 218 21.27 9.38 4.19
C GLU A 218 19.75 9.22 4.23
N ARG A 219 19.02 10.31 3.99
CA ARG A 219 17.56 10.39 4.07
C ARG A 219 17.00 11.22 2.93
N TYR A 220 15.76 10.93 2.57
CA TYR A 220 14.92 11.75 1.73
C TYR A 220 13.59 11.93 2.44
N SER A 221 13.17 13.16 2.68
CA SER A 221 11.96 13.45 3.45
C SER A 221 11.95 12.75 4.83
N LYS A 222 13.08 12.80 5.54
CA LYS A 222 13.35 12.10 6.81
C LYS A 222 13.25 10.57 6.74
N ILE A 223 12.93 9.99 5.60
CA ILE A 223 12.81 8.56 5.39
C ILE A 223 14.22 7.96 5.12
N PRO A 224 14.71 7.01 5.96
CA PRO A 224 16.10 6.57 5.89
C PRO A 224 16.39 5.56 4.78
N ASN A 225 15.38 4.92 4.24
CA ASN A 225 15.51 3.85 3.23
C ASN A 225 14.95 4.24 1.87
N ILE A 226 15.16 5.49 1.45
CA ILE A 226 14.95 5.94 0.08
C ILE A 226 16.30 5.87 -0.62
N TYR A 227 16.44 4.91 -1.55
CA TYR A 227 17.73 4.65 -2.22
C TYR A 227 17.87 5.40 -3.52
N PHE A 228 16.80 5.42 -4.32
CA PHE A 228 16.82 5.98 -5.67
C PHE A 228 15.52 6.74 -5.97
N VAL A 229 15.68 7.95 -6.51
CA VAL A 229 14.57 8.78 -6.96
C VAL A 229 14.84 9.14 -8.43
N PRO A 230 14.29 8.38 -9.40
CA PRO A 230 14.58 8.49 -10.82
C PRO A 230 13.84 9.66 -11.48
N THR A 231 14.31 10.09 -12.65
CA THR A 231 13.48 10.74 -13.65
C THR A 231 12.50 9.74 -14.29
N VAL A 232 11.48 10.23 -14.99
CA VAL A 232 10.53 9.36 -15.71
C VAL A 232 11.27 8.48 -16.73
N SER A 233 12.18 9.04 -17.50
CA SER A 233 12.99 8.34 -18.51
C SER A 233 13.86 7.26 -17.89
N ALA A 234 14.49 7.51 -16.74
CA ALA A 234 15.27 6.51 -16.01
C ALA A 234 14.38 5.34 -15.50
N LEU A 235 13.18 5.64 -14.97
CA LEU A 235 12.25 4.62 -14.53
C LEU A 235 11.78 3.73 -15.68
N ILE A 236 11.41 4.33 -16.81
CA ILE A 236 11.02 3.59 -18.03
C ILE A 236 12.17 2.67 -18.47
N ASN A 237 13.38 3.17 -18.45
CA ASN A 237 14.59 2.39 -18.80
C ASN A 237 14.80 1.21 -17.84
N TRP A 238 14.57 1.39 -16.53
CA TRP A 238 14.62 0.29 -15.57
C TRP A 238 13.56 -0.79 -15.86
N CYS A 239 12.35 -0.39 -16.25
CA CYS A 239 11.30 -1.32 -16.65
C CYS A 239 11.70 -2.12 -17.89
N HIS A 240 12.26 -1.47 -18.93
CA HIS A 240 12.78 -2.17 -20.11
C HIS A 240 13.90 -3.16 -19.75
N ARG A 241 14.83 -2.77 -18.89
CA ARG A 241 15.90 -3.69 -18.40
C ARG A 241 15.37 -4.85 -17.57
N ALA A 242 14.18 -4.71 -16.99
CA ALA A 242 13.49 -5.79 -16.27
C ALA A 242 12.70 -6.72 -17.19
N GLY A 243 12.47 -6.34 -18.46
CA GLY A 243 11.79 -7.14 -19.48
C GLY A 243 10.42 -6.61 -19.91
N PHE A 244 9.93 -5.50 -19.35
CA PHE A 244 8.71 -4.86 -19.81
C PHE A 244 8.95 -4.15 -21.15
N GLU A 245 8.04 -4.29 -22.10
CA GLU A 245 8.19 -3.70 -23.43
C GLU A 245 7.36 -2.42 -23.60
N ASN A 246 6.13 -2.43 -23.13
CA ASN A 246 5.24 -1.28 -23.21
C ASN A 246 5.13 -0.64 -21.83
N VAL A 247 5.75 0.54 -21.67
CA VAL A 247 5.72 1.32 -20.43
C VAL A 247 5.06 2.65 -20.72
N GLU A 248 3.91 2.87 -20.13
CA GLU A 248 3.07 4.06 -20.29
C GLU A 248 3.19 4.93 -19.04
N LEU A 249 3.50 6.23 -19.23
CA LEU A 249 3.37 7.23 -18.18
C LEU A 249 1.87 7.53 -18.00
N LEU A 250 1.33 7.29 -16.82
CA LEU A 250 -0.07 7.60 -16.51
C LEU A 250 -0.21 9.03 -16.01
N GLU A 251 0.60 9.41 -14.99
CA GLU A 251 0.53 10.73 -14.38
C GLU A 251 1.82 11.03 -13.58
N THR A 252 2.03 12.32 -13.28
CA THR A 252 2.98 12.78 -12.25
C THR A 252 2.27 13.71 -11.28
N MET A 253 2.51 13.58 -9.99
CA MET A 253 1.82 14.35 -8.97
C MET A 253 2.76 14.78 -7.83
N VAL A 254 2.72 16.05 -7.46
CA VAL A 254 3.36 16.53 -6.24
C VAL A 254 2.54 16.05 -5.04
N THR A 255 3.21 15.59 -4.00
CA THR A 255 2.53 15.23 -2.75
C THR A 255 2.14 16.50 -2.01
N GLU A 256 0.85 16.71 -1.78
CA GLU A 256 0.30 17.88 -1.12
C GLU A 256 -0.35 17.53 0.23
N ALA A 257 -0.61 18.56 1.05
CA ALA A 257 -1.21 18.39 2.38
C ALA A 257 -2.65 17.86 2.37
N ASN A 258 -3.37 17.94 1.24
CA ASN A 258 -4.67 17.31 1.07
C ASN A 258 -4.57 15.79 0.90
N GLU A 259 -3.42 15.28 0.43
CA GLU A 259 -3.16 13.84 0.27
C GLU A 259 -2.45 13.24 1.48
N GLN A 260 -1.41 13.90 2.02
CA GLN A 260 -0.64 13.42 3.17
C GLN A 260 -0.58 14.47 4.25
N ARG A 261 -1.15 14.18 5.41
CA ARG A 261 -1.23 15.14 6.52
C ARG A 261 -1.20 14.47 7.89
N LYS A 262 -0.84 15.26 8.88
CA LYS A 262 -0.94 14.86 10.27
C LYS A 262 -2.40 14.84 10.72
N THR A 263 -2.81 13.79 11.39
CA THR A 263 -4.15 13.60 11.93
C THR A 263 -4.05 13.06 13.36
N GLU A 264 -5.17 12.97 14.07
CA GLU A 264 -5.21 12.32 15.40
C GLU A 264 -4.91 10.82 15.36
N TRP A 265 -4.96 10.20 14.16
CA TRP A 265 -4.73 8.78 13.94
C TRP A 265 -3.29 8.41 13.67
N ILE A 266 -2.38 9.39 13.71
CA ILE A 266 -0.94 9.17 13.63
C ILE A 266 -0.21 9.91 14.76
N ASP A 267 0.74 9.23 15.40
CA ASP A 267 1.56 9.80 16.48
C ASP A 267 2.97 10.19 15.99
N THR A 268 3.19 10.16 14.68
CA THR A 268 4.48 10.35 14.05
C THR A 268 4.49 11.56 13.12
N GLN A 269 5.59 11.78 12.44
CA GLN A 269 5.78 12.85 11.47
C GLN A 269 5.00 12.57 10.17
N SER A 270 4.59 13.65 9.48
CA SER A 270 3.93 13.62 8.19
C SER A 270 4.53 14.67 7.25
N LEU A 271 3.94 14.90 6.05
CA LEU A 271 4.49 15.73 4.98
C LEU A 271 5.02 17.10 5.46
N GLU A 272 4.26 17.79 6.31
CA GLU A 272 4.63 19.11 6.82
C GLU A 272 5.97 19.13 7.56
N ASP A 273 6.30 18.00 8.23
CA ASP A 273 7.55 17.82 8.97
C ASP A 273 8.73 17.47 8.04
N TYR A 274 8.45 17.07 6.80
CA TYR A 274 9.44 16.61 5.82
C TYR A 274 9.92 17.71 4.89
N LEU A 275 9.12 18.79 4.76
CA LEU A 275 9.42 19.91 3.91
C LEU A 275 10.22 20.99 4.66
N ASP A 276 11.12 21.65 3.93
CA ASP A 276 11.85 22.81 4.46
C ASP A 276 10.85 23.89 4.93
N PRO A 277 10.99 24.41 6.16
CA PRO A 277 10.06 25.42 6.68
C PRO A 277 10.05 26.73 5.87
N ASN A 278 11.16 27.06 5.21
CA ASN A 278 11.32 28.29 4.45
C ASN A 278 11.10 28.12 2.94
N ASP A 279 11.21 26.87 2.43
CA ASP A 279 11.07 26.56 1.00
C ASP A 279 10.35 25.22 0.81
N LYS A 280 9.03 25.26 0.67
CA LYS A 280 8.20 24.07 0.52
C LYS A 280 8.43 23.30 -0.78
N THR A 281 9.23 23.80 -1.69
CA THR A 281 9.67 23.07 -2.89
C THR A 281 10.83 22.10 -2.60
N LYS A 282 11.31 22.08 -1.36
CA LYS A 282 12.42 21.23 -0.90
C LYS A 282 12.05 20.39 0.33
N THR A 283 12.75 19.28 0.47
CA THR A 283 12.78 18.52 1.74
C THR A 283 13.67 19.21 2.76
N VAL A 284 13.58 18.83 4.03
CA VAL A 284 14.46 19.33 5.10
C VAL A 284 15.95 19.04 4.84
N GLU A 285 16.26 18.04 4.00
CA GLU A 285 17.63 17.73 3.57
C GLU A 285 18.10 18.56 2.37
N GLY A 286 17.21 19.39 1.79
CA GLY A 286 17.51 20.25 0.64
C GLY A 286 17.30 19.62 -0.74
N TYR A 287 16.76 18.40 -0.81
CA TYR A 287 16.36 17.77 -2.07
C TYR A 287 15.02 18.32 -2.57
N PRO A 288 14.65 18.12 -3.87
CA PRO A 288 13.31 18.46 -4.34
C PRO A 288 12.21 17.85 -3.48
N ALA A 289 11.11 18.57 -3.26
CA ALA A 289 9.96 18.06 -2.51
C ALA A 289 9.38 16.79 -3.15
N PRO A 290 8.71 15.91 -2.36
CA PRO A 290 8.20 14.64 -2.86
C PRO A 290 7.22 14.82 -4.02
N LYS A 291 7.61 14.27 -5.17
CA LYS A 291 6.80 14.14 -6.39
C LYS A 291 6.76 12.67 -6.77
N ARG A 292 5.64 12.21 -7.31
CA ARG A 292 5.46 10.83 -7.74
C ARG A 292 5.22 10.73 -9.21
N VAL A 293 5.68 9.63 -9.79
CA VAL A 293 5.34 9.16 -11.12
C VAL A 293 4.51 7.90 -11.01
N TYR A 294 3.48 7.80 -11.84
CA TYR A 294 2.61 6.63 -11.99
C TYR A 294 2.80 6.07 -13.40
N ILE A 295 3.07 4.78 -13.47
CA ILE A 295 3.26 4.09 -14.76
C ILE A 295 2.45 2.81 -14.82
N LYS A 296 2.15 2.39 -16.05
CA LYS A 296 1.66 1.08 -16.41
C LYS A 296 2.67 0.39 -17.32
N ALA A 297 3.05 -0.82 -16.99
CA ALA A 297 4.02 -1.60 -17.76
C ALA A 297 3.43 -2.98 -18.10
N ILE A 298 3.60 -3.44 -19.34
CA ILE A 298 3.01 -4.69 -19.82
C ILE A 298 4.10 -5.73 -20.04
N LYS A 299 3.85 -6.95 -19.56
CA LYS A 299 4.62 -8.13 -19.93
C LYS A 299 4.08 -8.69 -21.24
N SER A 300 4.88 -8.66 -22.29
CA SER A 300 4.49 -9.15 -23.61
C SER A 300 4.03 -10.62 -23.62
N LEU A 301 3.30 -11.00 -24.66
CA LEU A 301 2.71 -12.33 -24.87
C LEU A 301 3.73 -13.46 -25.04
#